data_450c2c9fcd288193b58e3706515f9a59
#
_entry.id   450c2c9fcd288193b58e3706515f9a59
#
_cell.length_a   1.000
_cell.length_b   1.000
_cell.length_c   1.000
_cell.angle_alpha   90.00
_cell.angle_beta   90.00
_cell.angle_gamma   90.00
#
_symmetry.space_group_name_H-M   'P 1'
#
loop_
_entity.id
_entity.type
_entity.pdbx_description
1 polymer ?
#
loop_
_entity_poly.entity_id
_entity_poly.type
_entity_poly.pdbx_seq_one_letter_code
_entity_poly.pdbx_strand_id
1 'polypeptide(L)'
;MEINGKKYNLKYSLRSMFAFEEITGKPFEVKTLLDTYILAYACIIANQDNPPLEFNEFIDACDENPGIIEEFNKFIDSEMKRRNAFNKKKVKTKEKNCQ
;
A
#
# COMPACT_ATOMS: atom_id res chain seq x y z
N MET A 1 -4.53 11.23 5.09
CA MET A 1 -3.34 11.70 4.35
C MET A 1 -3.69 12.90 3.51
N GLU A 2 -2.87 13.91 3.55
CA GLU A 2 -3.11 15.13 2.77
C GLU A 2 -2.00 15.33 1.75
N ILE A 3 -2.38 15.57 0.50
CA ILE A 3 -1.45 15.77 -0.60
C ILE A 3 -1.94 16.96 -1.41
N ASN A 4 -1.10 18.01 -1.47
CA ASN A 4 -1.44 19.23 -2.23
C ASN A 4 -2.77 19.84 -1.80
N GLY A 5 -3.05 19.83 -0.50
CA GLY A 5 -4.26 20.43 0.06
C GLY A 5 -5.52 19.58 -0.08
N LYS A 6 -5.41 18.39 -0.61
CA LYS A 6 -6.54 17.48 -0.76
C LYS A 6 -6.36 16.28 0.16
N LYS A 7 -7.48 15.79 0.69
CA LYS A 7 -7.44 14.62 1.55
C LYS A 7 -7.58 13.34 0.74
N TYR A 8 -6.77 12.35 1.08
CA TYR A 8 -6.79 11.04 0.45
C TYR A 8 -6.84 9.97 1.53
N ASN A 9 -7.61 8.93 1.27
CA ASN A 9 -7.71 7.80 2.18
C ASN A 9 -7.02 6.60 1.56
N LEU A 10 -6.21 5.93 2.36
CA LEU A 10 -5.49 4.74 1.91
C LEU A 10 -6.39 3.52 2.02
N LYS A 11 -6.27 2.62 1.06
CA LYS A 11 -7.02 1.37 1.10
C LYS A 11 -6.14 0.25 0.57
N TYR A 12 -5.85 -0.72 1.44
CA TYR A 12 -5.07 -1.88 1.05
C TYR A 12 -6.04 -3.03 0.76
N SER A 13 -6.16 -3.41 -0.50
CA SER A 13 -7.15 -4.35 -0.98
C SER A 13 -6.61 -5.09 -2.18
N LEU A 14 -7.36 -6.06 -2.69
CA LEU A 14 -6.99 -6.72 -3.94
C LEU A 14 -6.86 -5.71 -5.07
N ARG A 15 -7.74 -4.70 -5.07
CA ARG A 15 -7.67 -3.66 -6.10
C ARG A 15 -6.35 -2.89 -6.04
N SER A 16 -5.83 -2.63 -4.84
CA SER A 16 -4.53 -1.97 -4.72
C SER A 16 -3.40 -2.88 -5.20
N MET A 17 -3.50 -4.17 -4.93
CA MET A 17 -2.51 -5.14 -5.41
C MET A 17 -2.55 -5.24 -6.93
N PHE A 18 -3.76 -5.27 -7.51
CA PHE A 18 -3.91 -5.29 -8.96
C PHE A 18 -3.36 -4.02 -9.59
N ALA A 19 -3.62 -2.87 -8.98
CA ALA A 19 -3.08 -1.60 -9.46
C ALA A 19 -1.56 -1.63 -9.45
N PHE A 20 -0.96 -2.17 -8.38
CA PHE A 20 0.48 -2.32 -8.29
C PHE A 20 1.02 -3.14 -9.47
N GLU A 21 0.37 -4.27 -9.75
CA GLU A 21 0.81 -5.14 -10.84
C GLU A 21 0.65 -4.47 -12.20
N GLU A 22 -0.43 -3.72 -12.38
CA GLU A 22 -0.63 -3.01 -13.64
C GLU A 22 0.43 -1.94 -13.86
N ILE A 23 0.79 -1.21 -12.79
CA ILE A 23 1.79 -0.15 -12.89
C ILE A 23 3.18 -0.73 -13.14
N THR A 24 3.55 -1.79 -12.40
CA THR A 24 4.90 -2.36 -12.49
C THR A 24 5.07 -3.35 -13.62
N GLY A 25 3.98 -3.96 -14.07
CA GLY A 25 4.04 -5.01 -15.09
C GLY A 25 4.63 -6.31 -14.57
N LYS A 26 4.65 -6.50 -13.25
CA LYS A 26 5.21 -7.71 -12.64
C LYS A 26 4.34 -8.15 -11.47
N PRO A 27 4.50 -9.40 -11.01
CA PRO A 27 3.73 -9.92 -9.89
C PRO A 27 3.89 -9.05 -8.64
N PHE A 28 2.87 -9.05 -7.80
CA PHE A 28 2.85 -8.22 -6.60
C PHE A 28 3.94 -8.67 -5.63
N GLU A 29 4.97 -7.84 -5.50
CA GLU A 29 6.06 -8.08 -4.58
C GLU A 29 6.77 -6.75 -4.35
N VAL A 30 6.96 -6.37 -3.10
CA VAL A 30 7.60 -5.11 -2.75
C VAL A 30 9.04 -5.40 -2.35
N LYS A 31 9.98 -5.07 -3.22
CA LYS A 31 11.41 -5.31 -2.99
C LYS A 31 12.24 -4.05 -2.96
N THR A 32 11.88 -3.05 -3.74
CA THR A 32 12.69 -1.86 -3.90
C THR A 32 12.01 -0.65 -3.27
N LEU A 33 12.78 0.43 -3.14
CA LEU A 33 12.21 1.70 -2.70
C LEU A 33 11.10 2.16 -3.65
N LEU A 34 11.32 2.01 -4.94
CA LEU A 34 10.33 2.36 -5.93
C LEU A 34 9.05 1.57 -5.72
N ASP A 35 9.17 0.27 -5.45
CA ASP A 35 8.02 -0.59 -5.19
C ASP A 35 7.19 -0.08 -4.01
N THR A 36 7.87 0.41 -2.97
CA THR A 36 7.17 0.94 -1.79
C THR A 36 6.32 2.15 -2.17
N TYR A 37 6.86 3.06 -2.97
CA TYR A 37 6.13 4.25 -3.39
C TYR A 37 5.02 3.90 -4.36
N ILE A 38 5.25 2.94 -5.24
CA ILE A 38 4.19 2.47 -6.14
C ILE A 38 3.05 1.84 -5.35
N LEU A 39 3.37 1.05 -4.32
CA LEU A 39 2.33 0.47 -3.47
C LEU A 39 1.53 1.56 -2.76
N ALA A 40 2.21 2.59 -2.24
CA ALA A 40 1.52 3.71 -1.59
C ALA A 40 0.55 4.37 -2.57
N TYR A 41 1.02 4.65 -3.77
CA TYR A 41 0.18 5.24 -4.81
C TYR A 41 -0.99 4.31 -5.16
N ALA A 42 -0.72 3.02 -5.29
CA ALA A 42 -1.76 2.03 -5.59
C ALA A 42 -2.84 2.01 -4.51
N CYS A 43 -2.45 2.14 -3.24
CA CYS A 43 -3.41 2.19 -2.15
C CYS A 43 -4.27 3.45 -2.20
N ILE A 44 -3.75 4.52 -2.77
CA ILE A 44 -4.53 5.75 -2.95
C ILE A 44 -5.54 5.58 -4.09
N ILE A 45 -5.09 5.14 -5.24
CA ILE A 45 -5.98 5.04 -6.42
C ILE A 45 -6.95 3.87 -6.32
N ALA A 46 -6.67 2.90 -5.46
CA ALA A 46 -7.60 1.81 -5.21
C ALA A 46 -8.86 2.27 -4.52
N ASN A 47 -8.81 3.41 -3.86
CA ASN A 47 -9.99 4.00 -3.24
C ASN A 47 -10.59 5.00 -4.22
N GLN A 48 -11.67 4.59 -4.87
CA GLN A 48 -12.29 5.38 -5.93
C GLN A 48 -12.96 6.65 -5.42
N ASP A 49 -13.14 6.79 -4.11
CA ASP A 49 -13.68 8.00 -3.52
C ASP A 49 -12.65 9.12 -3.44
N ASN A 50 -11.37 8.80 -3.63
CA ASN A 50 -10.32 9.81 -3.62
C ASN A 50 -10.35 10.65 -4.90
N PRO A 51 -9.93 11.94 -4.78
CA PRO A 51 -9.72 12.74 -5.99
C PRO A 51 -8.64 12.11 -6.87
N PRO A 52 -8.64 12.39 -8.17
CA PRO A 52 -7.58 11.89 -9.06
C PRO A 52 -6.22 12.38 -8.60
N LEU A 53 -5.20 11.53 -8.78
CA LEU A 53 -3.83 11.87 -8.40
C LEU A 53 -2.90 11.16 -9.38
N GLU A 54 -1.99 11.92 -10.00
CA GLU A 54 -1.00 11.32 -10.86
C GLU A 54 0.22 10.90 -10.06
N PHE A 55 0.92 9.89 -10.54
CA PHE A 55 2.07 9.34 -9.83
C PHE A 55 3.14 10.40 -9.60
N ASN A 56 3.43 11.21 -10.62
CA ASN A 56 4.45 12.25 -10.47
C ASN A 56 4.07 13.29 -9.43
N GLU A 57 2.79 13.64 -9.36
CA GLU A 57 2.30 14.56 -8.32
C GLU A 57 2.53 13.97 -6.93
N PHE A 58 2.26 12.68 -6.80
CA PHE A 58 2.45 12.00 -5.54
C PHE A 58 3.93 11.98 -5.14
N ILE A 59 4.82 11.69 -6.08
CA ILE A 59 6.25 11.64 -5.80
C ILE A 59 6.77 13.03 -5.42
N ASP A 60 6.36 14.06 -6.16
CA ASP A 60 6.77 15.43 -5.83
C ASP A 60 6.31 15.82 -4.43
N ALA A 61 5.09 15.44 -4.06
CA ALA A 61 4.58 15.73 -2.73
C ALA A 61 5.38 15.00 -1.66
N CYS A 62 5.78 13.76 -1.93
CA CYS A 62 6.59 12.99 -0.98
C CYS A 62 7.98 13.60 -0.81
N ASP A 63 8.55 14.14 -1.88
CA ASP A 63 9.84 14.82 -1.79
C ASP A 63 9.75 16.06 -0.91
N GLU A 64 8.66 16.80 -1.02
CA GLU A 64 8.47 18.01 -0.24
C GLU A 64 8.09 17.71 1.21
N ASN A 65 7.36 16.61 1.43
CA ASN A 65 6.87 16.28 2.76
C ASN A 65 7.11 14.79 3.06
N PRO A 66 8.25 14.47 3.72
CA PRO A 66 8.53 13.07 4.08
C PRO A 66 7.49 12.45 5.00
N GLY A 67 6.67 13.26 5.66
CA GLY A 67 5.60 12.74 6.51
C GLY A 67 4.57 11.91 5.75
N ILE A 68 4.44 12.15 4.45
CA ILE A 68 3.49 11.40 3.63
C ILE A 68 3.85 9.92 3.60
N ILE A 69 5.11 9.60 3.29
CA ILE A 69 5.52 8.21 3.22
C ILE A 69 5.58 7.57 4.62
N GLU A 70 5.90 8.37 5.64
CA GLU A 70 5.87 7.87 7.01
C GLU A 70 4.45 7.47 7.41
N GLU A 71 3.47 8.26 7.04
CA GLU A 71 2.07 7.93 7.31
C GLU A 71 1.67 6.65 6.59
N PHE A 72 2.10 6.50 5.33
CA PHE A 72 1.83 5.28 4.59
C PHE A 72 2.49 4.08 5.25
N ASN A 73 3.74 4.22 5.68
CA ASN A 73 4.45 3.11 6.32
C ASN A 73 3.74 2.65 7.58
N LYS A 74 3.21 3.58 8.36
CA LYS A 74 2.43 3.23 9.55
C LYS A 74 1.13 2.52 9.16
N PHE A 75 0.48 3.01 8.13
CA PHE A 75 -0.74 2.41 7.63
C PHE A 75 -0.49 0.98 7.16
N ILE A 76 0.50 0.78 6.31
CA ILE A 76 0.75 -0.55 5.74
C ILE A 76 1.25 -1.51 6.82
N ASP A 77 2.02 -1.02 7.78
CA ASP A 77 2.47 -1.85 8.89
C ASP A 77 1.29 -2.36 9.71
N SER A 78 0.33 -1.49 10.00
CA SER A 78 -0.90 -1.87 10.69
C SER A 78 -1.71 -2.90 9.89
N GLU A 79 -1.82 -2.70 8.59
CA GLU A 79 -2.54 -3.61 7.73
C GLU A 79 -1.86 -4.97 7.66
N MET A 80 -0.55 -4.97 7.57
CA MET A 80 0.22 -6.22 7.53
C MET A 80 0.11 -6.98 8.85
N LYS A 81 0.17 -6.28 9.98
CA LYS A 81 -0.01 -6.90 11.28
C LYS A 81 -1.39 -7.51 11.42
N ARG A 82 -2.41 -6.80 10.97
CA ARG A 82 -3.78 -7.31 11.04
C ARG A 82 -3.93 -8.56 10.18
N ARG A 83 -3.40 -8.53 8.96
CA ARG A 83 -3.48 -9.67 8.05
C ARG A 83 -2.62 -10.81 8.54
N ASN A 84 -1.44 -10.52 9.06
CA ASN A 84 -0.55 -11.55 9.60
C ASN A 84 -1.17 -12.22 10.80
N ALA A 85 -1.83 -11.47 11.67
CA ALA A 85 -2.51 -12.05 12.83
C ALA A 85 -3.59 -13.02 12.37
N PHE A 86 -4.37 -12.63 11.36
CA PHE A 86 -5.40 -13.49 10.80
C PHE A 86 -4.80 -14.71 10.10
N ASN A 87 -3.80 -14.46 9.26
CA ASN A 87 -3.14 -15.54 8.52
C ASN A 87 -2.37 -16.47 9.47
N LYS A 88 -1.82 -15.92 10.52
CA LYS A 88 -1.08 -16.71 11.51
C LYS A 88 -1.97 -17.76 12.15
N LYS A 89 -3.23 -17.44 12.41
CA LYS A 89 -4.17 -18.41 12.95
C LYS A 89 -4.40 -19.55 11.97
N LYS A 90 -4.52 -19.24 10.67
CA LYS A 90 -4.68 -20.25 9.64
C LYS A 90 -3.41 -21.05 9.45
N VAL A 91 -2.28 -20.36 9.37
CA VAL A 91 -0.99 -20.98 9.14
C VAL A 91 -0.62 -21.88 10.30
N LYS A 92 -0.93 -21.44 11.52
CA LYS A 92 -0.65 -22.22 12.70
C LYS A 92 -1.34 -23.58 12.64
N THR A 93 -2.58 -23.57 12.16
CA THR A 93 -3.32 -24.82 11.98
C THR A 93 -2.66 -25.69 10.91
N LYS A 94 -2.25 -25.09 9.81
CA LYS A 94 -1.57 -25.81 8.74
C LYS A 94 -0.21 -26.31 9.17
N GLU A 95 0.54 -25.50 9.91
CA GLU A 95 1.87 -25.90 10.35
C GLU A 95 1.81 -27.14 11.24
N LYS A 96 0.81 -27.19 12.11
CA LYS A 96 0.63 -28.39 12.92
C LYS A 96 0.38 -29.63 12.07
N ASN A 97 -0.24 -29.44 10.92
CA ASN A 97 -0.52 -30.55 10.03
C ASN A 97 0.66 -30.91 9.13
N CYS A 98 1.51 -29.93 8.81
CA CYS A 98 2.62 -30.10 7.90
C CYS A 98 3.91 -30.47 8.62
N GLN A 99 4.03 -30.11 9.83
CA GLN A 99 5.21 -30.39 10.63
C GLN A 99 4.99 -31.51 11.62
#